data_c323370785f8a6d71cc73df97b654b39
#
_entry.id   c323370785f8a6d71cc73df97b654b39
#
_cell.length_a   1.000
_cell.length_b   1.000
_cell.length_c   1.000
_cell.angle_alpha   90.00
_cell.angle_beta   90.00
_cell.angle_gamma   90.00
#
_symmetry.space_group_name_H-M   'P 1'
#
loop_
_entity.id
_entity.type
_entity.pdbx_description
1 polymer ?
#
loop_
_entity_poly.entity_id
_entity_poly.type
_entity_poly.pdbx_seq_one_letter_code
_entity_poly.pdbx_strand_id
1 'polypeptide(L)'
;MKKFMAFLVAAIIATGFSFANKNTAKADDDTTPVVTLGSSLTSSQKQGTINTLTQSLNGASYKTITVTGSDLVKYLNPSGETFTNSSGVWSSAMIQKTSSGSGINVKILNYNGSNNITTITANQYKNAALTAGITDAHIYITSATPIDGSGALAGIYAAYAQSGNTLNQSQVNAAQSELNTLSSITQDNKNKDGYSDAQLNNAVAGAKADMAKYGSNITNNQITTIVNNQLEKNNLTNFITNSQKQQIINLLITIKKSGALNSNSFKEQAQKLSSQIQEGAKSIFNTVSYTHLTLPTNREV
;
A
#
# COMPACT_ATOMS: atom_id res chain seq x y z
N MET A 1 -47.78 0.00 73.31
CA MET A 1 -47.72 0.66 71.97
C MET A 1 -46.25 0.81 71.57
N LYS A 2 -45.84 0.17 70.58
CA LYS A 2 -44.73 0.30 69.64
C LYS A 2 -44.23 -1.09 69.21
N LYS A 3 -44.66 -1.48 68.05
CA LYS A 3 -44.27 -2.74 67.36
C LYS A 3 -42.85 -2.62 66.86
N PHE A 4 -41.94 -3.55 67.17
CA PHE A 4 -40.68 -3.76 66.50
C PHE A 4 -40.86 -4.90 65.54
N MET A 5 -40.62 -4.61 64.27
CA MET A 5 -40.68 -5.54 63.19
C MET A 5 -39.30 -6.08 62.99
N ALA A 6 -39.07 -7.38 63.17
CA ALA A 6 -37.83 -8.08 62.94
C ALA A 6 -37.74 -8.46 61.43
N PHE A 7 -36.72 -7.99 60.75
CA PHE A 7 -36.39 -8.46 59.41
C PHE A 7 -35.52 -9.73 59.49
N LEU A 8 -36.07 -10.79 58.94
CA LEU A 8 -35.34 -12.07 58.75
C LEU A 8 -34.58 -11.98 57.45
N VAL A 9 -33.24 -11.99 57.49
CA VAL A 9 -32.42 -12.10 56.30
C VAL A 9 -32.15 -13.58 56.02
N ALA A 10 -32.78 -14.12 54.99
CA ALA A 10 -32.49 -15.46 54.50
C ALA A 10 -31.27 -15.39 53.53
N ALA A 11 -30.15 -15.97 53.96
CA ALA A 11 -28.99 -16.17 53.09
C ALA A 11 -29.25 -17.36 52.14
N ILE A 12 -29.48 -17.07 50.87
CA ILE A 12 -29.51 -18.09 49.80
C ILE A 12 -28.07 -18.28 49.32
N ILE A 13 -27.48 -19.42 49.65
CA ILE A 13 -26.21 -19.89 49.10
C ILE A 13 -26.54 -20.45 47.70
N ALA A 14 -26.32 -19.65 46.68
CA ALA A 14 -26.36 -20.12 45.30
C ALA A 14 -24.99 -20.69 44.91
N THR A 15 -24.90 -22.01 44.85
CA THR A 15 -23.77 -22.70 44.21
C THR A 15 -23.82 -22.44 42.68
N GLY A 16 -23.08 -21.41 42.24
CA GLY A 16 -22.96 -21.10 40.84
C GLY A 16 -22.04 -22.10 40.17
N PHE A 17 -22.60 -22.99 39.35
CA PHE A 17 -21.85 -23.68 38.31
C PHE A 17 -21.45 -22.65 37.27
N SER A 18 -20.19 -22.24 37.30
CA SER A 18 -19.62 -21.42 36.24
C SER A 18 -19.38 -22.32 35.02
N PHE A 19 -20.32 -22.32 34.11
CA PHE A 19 -20.00 -22.71 32.71
C PHE A 19 -19.06 -21.65 32.15
N ALA A 20 -17.76 -22.00 32.11
CA ALA A 20 -16.79 -21.23 31.35
C ALA A 20 -17.12 -21.38 29.85
N ASN A 21 -18.00 -20.52 29.36
CA ASN A 21 -18.12 -20.27 27.93
C ASN A 21 -16.75 -19.72 27.49
N LYS A 22 -15.91 -20.59 26.92
CA LYS A 22 -14.80 -20.15 26.07
C LYS A 22 -15.43 -19.54 24.81
N ASN A 23 -15.89 -18.32 24.93
CA ASN A 23 -16.01 -17.46 23.76
C ASN A 23 -14.56 -17.22 23.31
N THR A 24 -14.11 -18.02 22.36
CA THR A 24 -13.07 -17.57 21.45
C THR A 24 -13.65 -16.33 20.81
N ALA A 25 -13.24 -15.17 21.29
CA ALA A 25 -13.45 -13.93 20.58
C ALA A 25 -12.80 -14.14 19.20
N LYS A 26 -13.61 -14.41 18.16
CA LYS A 26 -13.23 -14.09 16.82
C LYS A 26 -12.84 -12.62 16.88
N ALA A 27 -11.60 -12.31 16.56
CA ALA A 27 -11.21 -10.95 16.29
C ALA A 27 -12.26 -10.43 15.29
N ASP A 28 -13.10 -9.52 15.73
CA ASP A 28 -14.05 -8.84 14.86
C ASP A 28 -13.18 -8.19 13.79
N ASP A 29 -13.41 -8.59 12.56
CA ASP A 29 -12.70 -8.05 11.41
C ASP A 29 -13.17 -6.60 11.25
N ASP A 30 -12.54 -5.69 12.01
CA ASP A 30 -12.94 -4.28 12.10
C ASP A 30 -12.72 -3.63 10.72
N THR A 31 -13.77 -3.57 9.95
CA THR A 31 -13.81 -2.95 8.62
C THR A 31 -14.01 -1.43 8.67
N THR A 32 -14.09 -0.85 9.88
CA THR A 32 -14.24 0.60 10.07
C THR A 32 -13.05 1.33 9.41
N PRO A 33 -13.29 2.26 8.48
CA PRO A 33 -12.20 3.01 7.85
C PRO A 33 -11.36 3.77 8.88
N VAL A 34 -10.06 3.82 8.67
CA VAL A 34 -9.12 4.58 9.51
C VAL A 34 -8.54 5.73 8.70
N VAL A 35 -8.78 6.94 9.16
CA VAL A 35 -8.20 8.18 8.62
C VAL A 35 -6.93 8.51 9.41
N THR A 36 -5.83 8.69 8.72
CA THR A 36 -4.57 9.11 9.31
C THR A 36 -4.33 10.59 8.98
N LEU A 37 -3.93 11.37 9.96
CA LEU A 37 -3.69 12.80 9.80
C LEU A 37 -2.24 13.12 10.15
N GLY A 38 -1.54 13.79 9.26
CA GLY A 38 -0.19 14.29 9.55
C GLY A 38 -0.19 15.25 10.73
N SER A 39 0.75 15.08 11.67
CA SER A 39 0.84 15.88 12.90
C SER A 39 1.13 17.35 12.64
N SER A 40 1.73 17.68 11.50
CA SER A 40 2.14 19.06 11.14
C SER A 40 1.02 19.87 10.47
N LEU A 41 -0.16 19.27 10.27
CA LEU A 41 -1.32 19.96 9.71
C LEU A 41 -1.87 20.98 10.73
N THR A 42 -2.18 22.21 10.27
CA THR A 42 -3.00 23.17 11.03
C THR A 42 -4.42 22.64 11.23
N SER A 43 -5.17 23.25 12.14
CA SER A 43 -6.58 22.85 12.38
C SER A 43 -7.44 22.93 11.11
N SER A 44 -7.28 23.99 10.31
CA SER A 44 -7.99 24.15 9.04
C SER A 44 -7.58 23.08 8.01
N GLN A 45 -6.27 22.79 7.90
CA GLN A 45 -5.78 21.74 7.02
C GLN A 45 -6.26 20.34 7.44
N LYS A 46 -6.30 20.06 8.75
CA LYS A 46 -6.87 18.80 9.27
C LYS A 46 -8.32 18.62 8.84
N GLN A 47 -9.15 19.66 9.02
CA GLN A 47 -10.56 19.58 8.62
C GLN A 47 -10.71 19.40 7.10
N GLY A 48 -9.97 20.15 6.30
CA GLY A 48 -9.98 19.99 4.83
C GLY A 48 -9.51 18.61 4.39
N THR A 49 -8.47 18.06 5.05
CA THR A 49 -7.95 16.71 4.79
C THR A 49 -8.99 15.63 5.13
N ILE A 50 -9.66 15.75 6.28
CA ILE A 50 -10.76 14.84 6.66
C ILE A 50 -11.85 14.88 5.59
N ASN A 51 -12.34 16.06 5.24
CA ASN A 51 -13.39 16.23 4.25
C ASN A 51 -13.01 15.59 2.90
N THR A 52 -11.75 15.77 2.46
CA THR A 52 -11.24 15.18 1.22
C THR A 52 -11.20 13.64 1.28
N LEU A 53 -10.64 13.08 2.36
CA LEU A 53 -10.46 11.63 2.49
C LEU A 53 -11.78 10.89 2.70
N THR A 54 -12.72 11.48 3.44
CA THR A 54 -13.99 10.81 3.82
C THR A 54 -15.12 11.03 2.82
N GLN A 55 -14.88 11.77 1.75
CA GLN A 55 -15.92 12.06 0.75
C GLN A 55 -16.60 10.79 0.20
N SER A 56 -15.84 9.71 0.00
CA SER A 56 -16.37 8.44 -0.49
C SER A 56 -17.18 7.65 0.55
N LEU A 57 -17.12 8.02 1.82
CA LEU A 57 -17.81 7.32 2.89
C LEU A 57 -19.29 7.68 2.98
N ASN A 58 -19.75 8.76 2.32
CA ASN A 58 -21.14 9.20 2.32
C ASN A 58 -21.76 9.32 3.73
N GLY A 59 -20.95 9.79 4.71
CA GLY A 59 -21.37 9.96 6.10
C GLY A 59 -21.20 8.73 7.00
N ALA A 60 -20.66 7.61 6.49
CA ALA A 60 -20.33 6.48 7.35
C ALA A 60 -19.25 6.84 8.39
N SER A 61 -19.27 6.18 9.54
CA SER A 61 -18.32 6.39 10.63
C SER A 61 -16.91 5.92 10.24
N TYR A 62 -15.91 6.56 10.82
CA TYR A 62 -14.48 6.24 10.66
C TYR A 62 -13.72 6.51 11.96
N LYS A 63 -12.56 5.88 12.11
CA LYS A 63 -11.61 6.18 13.18
C LYS A 63 -10.56 7.16 12.68
N THR A 64 -9.97 7.93 13.60
CA THR A 64 -8.90 8.87 13.26
C THR A 64 -7.66 8.62 14.11
N ILE A 65 -6.48 8.64 13.50
CA ILE A 65 -5.18 8.60 14.18
C ILE A 65 -4.29 9.72 13.67
N THR A 66 -3.36 10.17 14.52
CA THR A 66 -2.35 11.16 14.14
C THR A 66 -1.03 10.46 13.85
N VAL A 67 -0.43 10.77 12.71
CA VAL A 67 0.89 10.27 12.28
C VAL A 67 1.94 11.32 12.60
N THR A 68 2.97 10.93 13.31
CA THR A 68 4.04 11.78 13.83
C THR A 68 5.39 11.44 13.21
N GLY A 69 6.42 12.24 13.49
CA GLY A 69 7.80 11.91 13.14
C GLY A 69 8.25 10.57 13.72
N SER A 70 7.74 10.17 14.89
CA SER A 70 8.03 8.85 15.48
C SER A 70 7.49 7.69 14.64
N ASP A 71 6.38 7.88 13.95
CA ASP A 71 5.85 6.86 13.02
C ASP A 71 6.71 6.76 11.77
N LEU A 72 7.22 7.88 11.26
CA LEU A 72 8.21 7.87 10.17
C LEU A 72 9.46 7.09 10.57
N VAL A 73 10.01 7.37 11.77
CA VAL A 73 11.16 6.64 12.31
C VAL A 73 10.87 5.15 12.41
N LYS A 74 9.71 4.79 12.98
CA LYS A 74 9.32 3.40 13.21
C LYS A 74 9.18 2.60 11.92
N TYR A 75 8.51 3.14 10.92
CA TYR A 75 8.11 2.39 9.74
C TYR A 75 9.08 2.56 8.56
N LEU A 76 9.77 3.69 8.44
CA LEU A 76 10.54 4.02 7.26
C LEU A 76 12.06 3.96 7.48
N ASN A 77 12.59 4.36 8.65
CA ASN A 77 14.02 4.35 8.92
C ASN A 77 14.66 2.95 8.88
N PRO A 78 14.00 1.83 9.26
CA PRO A 78 14.61 0.52 9.15
C PRO A 78 15.02 0.12 7.72
N SER A 79 14.53 0.81 6.71
CA SER A 79 14.89 0.62 5.29
C SER A 79 15.91 1.62 4.75
N GLY A 80 16.49 2.46 5.62
CA GLY A 80 17.57 3.39 5.27
C GLY A 80 17.17 4.86 5.22
N GLU A 81 15.91 5.21 5.54
CA GLU A 81 15.50 6.60 5.70
C GLU A 81 16.09 7.22 6.97
N THR A 82 16.16 8.57 7.00
CA THR A 82 16.82 9.31 8.08
C THR A 82 15.88 10.29 8.79
N PHE A 83 14.61 9.89 8.96
CA PHE A 83 13.65 10.70 9.72
C PHE A 83 14.01 10.76 11.20
N THR A 84 13.57 11.82 11.85
CA THR A 84 13.68 12.00 13.29
C THR A 84 12.30 12.13 13.94
N ASN A 85 12.20 12.01 15.25
CA ASN A 85 10.94 12.20 15.95
C ASN A 85 10.33 13.60 15.76
N SER A 86 11.16 14.59 15.38
CA SER A 86 10.75 15.95 15.06
C SER A 86 10.45 16.16 13.56
N SER A 87 10.60 15.16 12.72
CA SER A 87 10.25 15.25 11.31
C SER A 87 8.78 15.60 11.14
N GLY A 88 8.50 16.60 10.29
CA GLY A 88 7.14 17.04 9.98
C GLY A 88 6.38 16.00 9.14
N VAL A 89 5.07 15.90 9.35
CA VAL A 89 4.17 15.04 8.60
C VAL A 89 2.97 15.83 8.11
N TRP A 90 2.81 15.97 6.80
CA TRP A 90 1.72 16.73 6.16
C TRP A 90 0.81 15.88 5.29
N SER A 91 1.31 14.80 4.68
CA SER A 91 0.47 13.88 3.92
C SER A 91 -0.32 12.97 4.84
N SER A 92 -1.48 12.55 4.37
CA SER A 92 -2.49 11.82 5.12
C SER A 92 -3.11 10.75 4.24
N ALA A 93 -3.67 9.71 4.87
CA ALA A 93 -4.33 8.62 4.16
C ALA A 93 -5.61 8.20 4.87
N MET A 94 -6.50 7.54 4.13
CA MET A 94 -7.56 6.71 4.67
C MET A 94 -7.39 5.31 4.13
N ILE A 95 -7.44 4.32 5.00
CA ILE A 95 -7.49 2.90 4.62
C ILE A 95 -8.85 2.32 5.02
N GLN A 96 -9.47 1.62 4.10
CA GLN A 96 -10.70 0.88 4.30
C GLN A 96 -10.47 -0.56 3.84
N LYS A 97 -10.59 -1.51 4.76
CA LYS A 97 -10.54 -2.93 4.43
C LYS A 97 -11.73 -3.31 3.59
N THR A 98 -11.52 -4.19 2.63
CA THR A 98 -12.54 -4.67 1.69
C THR A 98 -12.64 -6.19 1.73
N SER A 99 -13.60 -6.77 1.03
CA SER A 99 -13.80 -8.22 0.98
C SER A 99 -12.56 -8.94 0.47
N SER A 100 -12.30 -10.13 0.99
CA SER A 100 -11.19 -10.99 0.54
C SER A 100 -11.23 -11.18 -0.97
N GLY A 101 -10.08 -11.09 -1.62
CA GLY A 101 -9.93 -11.19 -3.06
C GLY A 101 -10.30 -9.93 -3.85
N SER A 102 -10.69 -8.80 -3.22
CA SER A 102 -11.03 -7.56 -3.93
C SER A 102 -9.81 -6.85 -4.53
N GLY A 103 -8.63 -7.04 -3.91
CA GLY A 103 -7.39 -6.39 -4.33
C GLY A 103 -7.15 -5.04 -3.67
N ILE A 104 -6.05 -4.41 -4.06
CA ILE A 104 -5.63 -3.11 -3.53
C ILE A 104 -6.03 -2.02 -4.53
N ASN A 105 -6.80 -1.06 -4.08
CA ASN A 105 -7.11 0.14 -4.85
C ASN A 105 -6.53 1.37 -4.14
N VAL A 106 -5.75 2.17 -4.86
CA VAL A 106 -5.17 3.42 -4.34
C VAL A 106 -5.61 4.58 -5.20
N LYS A 107 -6.06 5.65 -4.56
CA LYS A 107 -6.38 6.93 -5.20
C LYS A 107 -5.67 8.06 -4.47
N ILE A 108 -4.94 8.88 -5.21
CA ILE A 108 -4.44 10.17 -4.72
C ILE A 108 -5.53 11.20 -5.02
N LEU A 109 -6.01 11.86 -3.99
CA LEU A 109 -7.10 12.84 -4.08
C LEU A 109 -6.54 14.25 -4.08
N ASN A 110 -7.11 15.10 -4.91
CA ASN A 110 -6.77 16.51 -4.93
C ASN A 110 -7.25 17.20 -3.65
N TYR A 111 -6.38 17.98 -3.02
CA TYR A 111 -6.74 18.89 -1.96
C TYR A 111 -7.00 20.28 -2.56
N ASN A 112 -8.20 20.81 -2.40
CA ASN A 112 -8.60 22.10 -3.00
C ASN A 112 -8.27 22.20 -4.51
N GLY A 113 -8.49 21.13 -5.26
CA GLY A 113 -8.27 21.08 -6.72
C GLY A 113 -6.85 20.71 -7.15
N SER A 114 -5.87 20.60 -6.23
CA SER A 114 -4.46 20.34 -6.56
C SER A 114 -4.00 18.98 -6.05
N ASN A 115 -3.29 18.22 -6.89
CA ASN A 115 -2.53 17.06 -6.43
C ASN A 115 -1.24 17.54 -5.77
N ASN A 116 -1.17 17.38 -4.46
CA ASN A 116 -0.03 17.79 -3.64
C ASN A 116 0.91 16.64 -3.28
N ILE A 117 0.68 15.42 -3.77
CA ILE A 117 1.67 14.33 -3.66
C ILE A 117 2.56 14.40 -4.90
N THR A 118 3.80 14.84 -4.71
CA THR A 118 4.67 15.26 -5.82
C THR A 118 5.59 14.16 -6.36
N THR A 119 5.81 13.10 -5.59
CA THR A 119 6.83 12.09 -5.92
C THR A 119 6.24 10.68 -6.05
N ILE A 120 5.52 10.22 -5.03
CA ILE A 120 5.02 8.85 -4.98
C ILE A 120 3.71 8.76 -5.77
N THR A 121 3.63 7.81 -6.70
CA THR A 121 2.42 7.58 -7.51
C THR A 121 1.46 6.59 -6.87
N ALA A 122 0.20 6.58 -7.32
CA ALA A 122 -0.78 5.60 -6.85
C ALA A 122 -0.35 4.15 -7.12
N ASN A 123 0.31 3.89 -8.23
CA ASN A 123 0.80 2.55 -8.58
C ASN A 123 1.98 2.12 -7.69
N GLN A 124 2.84 3.05 -7.30
CA GLN A 124 3.93 2.80 -6.34
C GLN A 124 3.36 2.45 -4.95
N TYR A 125 2.37 3.19 -4.47
CA TYR A 125 1.68 2.83 -3.22
C TYR A 125 1.02 1.44 -3.28
N LYS A 126 0.37 1.08 -4.40
CA LYS A 126 -0.22 -0.26 -4.58
C LYS A 126 0.84 -1.36 -4.48
N ASN A 127 1.96 -1.19 -5.17
CA ASN A 127 3.07 -2.12 -5.15
C ASN A 127 3.66 -2.29 -3.76
N ALA A 128 3.95 -1.17 -3.07
CA ALA A 128 4.49 -1.17 -1.71
C ALA A 128 3.52 -1.79 -0.69
N ALA A 129 2.22 -1.47 -0.78
CA ALA A 129 1.20 -2.05 0.09
C ALA A 129 1.16 -3.58 -0.02
N LEU A 130 1.18 -4.12 -1.24
CA LEU A 130 1.22 -5.58 -1.47
C LEU A 130 2.47 -6.20 -0.85
N THR A 131 3.65 -5.61 -1.06
CA THR A 131 4.92 -6.11 -0.52
C THR A 131 4.95 -6.09 1.00
N ALA A 132 4.33 -5.07 1.62
CA ALA A 132 4.17 -4.98 3.08
C ALA A 132 3.17 -6.00 3.66
N GLY A 133 2.45 -6.74 2.81
CA GLY A 133 1.44 -7.72 3.23
C GLY A 133 0.04 -7.12 3.43
N ILE A 134 -0.17 -5.87 3.02
CA ILE A 134 -1.51 -5.26 2.99
C ILE A 134 -2.23 -5.80 1.75
N THR A 135 -3.42 -6.35 1.95
CA THR A 135 -4.28 -6.91 0.91
C THR A 135 -5.70 -6.38 1.07
N ASP A 136 -6.48 -6.43 -0.01
CA ASP A 136 -7.92 -6.18 0.04
C ASP A 136 -8.30 -4.87 0.74
N ALA A 137 -7.82 -3.75 0.19
CA ALA A 137 -8.02 -2.44 0.77
C ALA A 137 -8.30 -1.36 -0.29
N HIS A 138 -9.17 -0.42 0.04
CA HIS A 138 -9.22 0.89 -0.58
C HIS A 138 -8.38 1.87 0.23
N ILE A 139 -7.44 2.53 -0.44
CA ILE A 139 -6.52 3.49 0.14
C ILE A 139 -6.71 4.82 -0.59
N TYR A 140 -6.99 5.88 0.18
CA TYR A 140 -7.10 7.23 -0.33
C TYR A 140 -6.00 8.07 0.31
N ILE A 141 -5.33 8.89 -0.49
CA ILE A 141 -4.16 9.67 -0.07
C ILE A 141 -4.36 11.11 -0.49
N THR A 142 -3.99 12.05 0.37
CA THR A 142 -3.98 13.48 0.05
C THR A 142 -2.94 14.22 0.89
N SER A 143 -2.63 15.45 0.49
CA SER A 143 -1.86 16.37 1.30
C SER A 143 -2.37 17.79 1.13
N ALA A 144 -2.40 18.56 2.21
CA ALA A 144 -2.76 19.97 2.18
C ALA A 144 -1.66 20.88 1.59
N THR A 145 -0.43 20.37 1.49
CA THR A 145 0.74 21.06 0.95
C THR A 145 1.52 20.15 0.02
N PRO A 146 2.26 20.66 -0.97
CA PRO A 146 3.14 19.84 -1.80
C PRO A 146 4.19 19.11 -0.96
N ILE A 147 4.23 17.77 -1.07
CA ILE A 147 5.13 16.86 -0.34
C ILE A 147 5.32 15.55 -1.13
N ASP A 148 6.35 14.78 -0.80
CA ASP A 148 6.68 13.52 -1.46
C ASP A 148 5.62 12.41 -1.26
N GLY A 149 5.01 12.32 -0.08
CA GLY A 149 3.98 11.34 0.29
C GLY A 149 4.41 10.30 1.34
N SER A 150 5.65 10.34 1.83
CA SER A 150 6.16 9.36 2.83
C SER A 150 5.32 9.31 4.11
N GLY A 151 4.80 10.47 4.57
CA GLY A 151 3.92 10.51 5.74
C GLY A 151 2.63 9.71 5.56
N ALA A 152 2.03 9.74 4.36
CA ALA A 152 0.85 8.93 4.05
C ALA A 152 1.18 7.43 4.08
N LEU A 153 2.36 7.02 3.60
CA LEU A 153 2.78 5.62 3.66
C LEU A 153 2.94 5.13 5.11
N ALA A 154 3.62 5.89 5.96
CA ALA A 154 3.71 5.58 7.39
C ALA A 154 2.32 5.51 8.04
N GLY A 155 1.42 6.41 7.63
CA GLY A 155 0.02 6.41 8.05
C GLY A 155 -0.73 5.14 7.64
N ILE A 156 -0.55 4.65 6.41
CA ILE A 156 -1.14 3.39 5.94
C ILE A 156 -0.69 2.23 6.83
N TYR A 157 0.60 2.14 7.15
CA TYR A 157 1.13 1.09 8.03
C TYR A 157 0.59 1.21 9.46
N ALA A 158 0.55 2.42 10.01
CA ALA A 158 0.00 2.66 11.35
C ALA A 158 -1.48 2.28 11.43
N ALA A 159 -2.28 2.70 10.46
CA ALA A 159 -3.71 2.39 10.40
C ALA A 159 -3.97 0.88 10.24
N TYR A 160 -3.20 0.20 9.39
CA TYR A 160 -3.32 -1.24 9.19
C TYR A 160 -2.99 -2.02 10.47
N ALA A 161 -1.92 -1.62 11.17
CA ALA A 161 -1.57 -2.21 12.47
C ALA A 161 -2.64 -1.95 13.54
N GLN A 162 -3.22 -0.75 13.57
CA GLN A 162 -4.28 -0.41 14.53
C GLN A 162 -5.59 -1.16 14.29
N SER A 163 -5.85 -1.57 13.05
CA SER A 163 -7.00 -2.42 12.71
C SER A 163 -6.81 -3.90 13.08
N GLY A 164 -5.88 -4.22 13.99
CA GLY A 164 -5.63 -5.57 14.50
C GLY A 164 -4.79 -6.46 13.59
N ASN A 165 -4.21 -5.91 12.51
CA ASN A 165 -3.38 -6.67 11.59
C ASN A 165 -1.90 -6.60 12.02
N THR A 166 -1.18 -7.70 11.85
CA THR A 166 0.27 -7.73 12.12
C THR A 166 1.05 -7.42 10.85
N LEU A 167 1.91 -6.40 10.90
CA LEU A 167 2.88 -6.11 9.85
C LEU A 167 4.19 -6.85 10.12
N ASN A 168 4.71 -7.51 9.09
CA ASN A 168 6.05 -8.09 9.13
C ASN A 168 7.09 -7.01 8.81
N GLN A 169 8.00 -6.71 9.73
CA GLN A 169 8.98 -5.63 9.56
C GLN A 169 9.87 -5.85 8.33
N SER A 170 10.26 -7.09 8.02
CA SER A 170 11.08 -7.39 6.82
C SER A 170 10.30 -7.07 5.53
N GLN A 171 8.98 -7.30 5.51
CA GLN A 171 8.14 -6.95 4.37
C GLN A 171 7.93 -5.44 4.27
N VAL A 172 7.75 -4.73 5.38
CA VAL A 172 7.66 -3.25 5.41
C VAL A 172 8.96 -2.63 4.90
N ASN A 173 10.13 -3.16 5.31
CA ASN A 173 11.43 -2.70 4.81
C ASN A 173 11.59 -2.95 3.30
N ALA A 174 11.16 -4.12 2.81
CA ALA A 174 11.19 -4.42 1.38
C ALA A 174 10.24 -3.52 0.59
N ALA A 175 9.07 -3.22 1.13
CA ALA A 175 8.09 -2.31 0.54
C ALA A 175 8.61 -0.87 0.45
N GLN A 176 9.31 -0.38 1.48
CA GLN A 176 9.95 0.93 1.43
C GLN A 176 11.09 0.96 0.40
N SER A 177 11.91 -0.09 0.35
CA SER A 177 12.96 -0.22 -0.68
C SER A 177 12.35 -0.24 -2.08
N GLU A 178 11.20 -0.88 -2.26
CA GLU A 178 10.45 -0.90 -3.52
C GLU A 178 10.01 0.51 -3.91
N LEU A 179 9.39 1.22 -2.99
CA LEU A 179 8.92 2.57 -3.22
C LEU A 179 10.07 3.50 -3.62
N ASN A 180 11.19 3.48 -2.89
CA ASN A 180 12.36 4.29 -3.18
C ASN A 180 12.96 3.96 -4.55
N THR A 181 13.10 2.67 -4.88
CA THR A 181 13.63 2.23 -6.18
C THR A 181 12.74 2.68 -7.32
N LEU A 182 11.42 2.45 -7.23
CA LEU A 182 10.49 2.81 -8.29
C LEU A 182 10.35 4.33 -8.44
N SER A 183 10.34 5.08 -7.35
CA SER A 183 10.30 6.54 -7.38
C SER A 183 11.54 7.13 -8.03
N SER A 184 12.74 6.65 -7.67
CA SER A 184 13.99 7.09 -8.30
C SER A 184 14.01 6.83 -9.79
N ILE A 185 13.69 5.60 -10.22
CA ILE A 185 13.65 5.24 -11.64
C ILE A 185 12.61 6.08 -12.38
N THR A 186 11.44 6.32 -11.78
CA THR A 186 10.39 7.16 -12.38
C THR A 186 10.86 8.61 -12.53
N GLN A 187 11.49 9.20 -11.51
CA GLN A 187 12.01 10.57 -11.60
C GLN A 187 13.05 10.72 -12.71
N ASP A 188 13.96 9.73 -12.88
CA ASP A 188 14.98 9.74 -13.92
C ASP A 188 14.41 9.62 -15.35
N ASN A 189 13.24 9.00 -15.49
CA ASN A 189 12.69 8.66 -16.80
C ASN A 189 11.40 9.40 -17.18
N LYS A 190 10.71 10.06 -16.24
CA LYS A 190 9.37 10.65 -16.44
C LYS A 190 9.26 11.64 -17.60
N ASN A 191 10.36 12.25 -18.02
CA ASN A 191 10.41 13.22 -19.11
C ASN A 191 10.80 12.59 -20.46
N LYS A 192 11.06 11.28 -20.50
CA LYS A 192 11.37 10.57 -21.76
C LYS A 192 10.08 10.24 -22.48
N ASP A 193 10.03 10.61 -23.76
CA ASP A 193 8.87 10.31 -24.62
C ASP A 193 8.67 8.79 -24.71
N GLY A 194 7.43 8.34 -24.50
CA GLY A 194 7.06 6.92 -24.50
C GLY A 194 7.28 6.17 -23.15
N TYR A 195 7.88 6.80 -22.13
CA TYR A 195 7.93 6.24 -20.78
C TYR A 195 6.68 6.56 -20.00
N SER A 196 6.23 5.63 -19.16
CA SER A 196 5.22 5.91 -18.13
C SER A 196 5.49 5.14 -16.84
N ASP A 197 5.13 5.75 -15.69
CA ASP A 197 5.11 5.12 -14.37
C ASP A 197 4.30 3.81 -14.36
N ALA A 198 3.18 3.78 -15.07
CA ALA A 198 2.34 2.59 -15.16
C ALA A 198 3.07 1.39 -15.77
N GLN A 199 3.91 1.61 -16.80
CA GLN A 199 4.71 0.54 -17.41
C GLN A 199 5.72 -0.04 -16.41
N LEU A 200 6.46 0.81 -15.68
CA LEU A 200 7.43 0.38 -14.67
C LEU A 200 6.74 -0.39 -13.53
N ASN A 201 5.69 0.17 -12.98
CA ASN A 201 4.95 -0.46 -11.89
C ASN A 201 4.28 -1.77 -12.33
N ASN A 202 3.80 -1.87 -13.56
CA ASN A 202 3.26 -3.10 -14.10
C ASN A 202 4.35 -4.17 -14.31
N ALA A 203 5.53 -3.78 -14.77
CA ALA A 203 6.66 -4.70 -14.91
C ALA A 203 7.05 -5.32 -13.55
N VAL A 204 7.09 -4.50 -12.48
CA VAL A 204 7.41 -4.99 -11.13
C VAL A 204 6.26 -5.83 -10.55
N ALA A 205 5.00 -5.43 -10.72
CA ALA A 205 3.85 -6.23 -10.29
C ALA A 205 3.81 -7.58 -11.01
N GLY A 206 4.04 -7.59 -12.32
CA GLY A 206 4.15 -8.81 -13.13
C GLY A 206 5.33 -9.70 -12.68
N ALA A 207 6.47 -9.11 -12.38
CA ALA A 207 7.62 -9.85 -11.85
C ALA A 207 7.30 -10.50 -10.50
N LYS A 208 6.64 -9.79 -9.59
CA LYS A 208 6.17 -10.36 -8.30
C LYS A 208 5.19 -11.52 -8.52
N ALA A 209 4.27 -11.39 -9.47
CA ALA A 209 3.34 -12.45 -9.83
C ALA A 209 4.05 -13.70 -10.38
N ASP A 210 5.03 -13.51 -11.26
CA ASP A 210 5.83 -14.61 -11.80
C ASP A 210 6.72 -15.26 -10.74
N MET A 211 7.37 -14.48 -9.88
CA MET A 211 8.17 -14.98 -8.75
C MET A 211 7.32 -15.81 -7.77
N ALA A 212 6.08 -15.39 -7.53
CA ALA A 212 5.16 -16.05 -6.61
C ALA A 212 4.79 -17.49 -7.05
N LYS A 213 4.92 -17.81 -8.34
CA LYS A 213 4.74 -19.17 -8.86
C LYS A 213 5.81 -20.14 -8.35
N TYR A 214 7.01 -19.63 -8.10
CA TYR A 214 8.15 -20.40 -7.57
C TYR A 214 8.23 -20.33 -6.03
N GLY A 215 7.61 -19.34 -5.40
CA GLY A 215 7.70 -19.08 -3.97
C GLY A 215 9.14 -18.79 -3.52
N SER A 216 9.49 -19.23 -2.30
CA SER A 216 10.84 -19.02 -1.72
C SER A 216 11.97 -19.74 -2.48
N ASN A 217 11.64 -20.75 -3.29
CA ASN A 217 12.65 -21.57 -4.01
C ASN A 217 13.19 -20.90 -5.28
N ILE A 218 12.65 -19.76 -5.69
CA ILE A 218 13.13 -19.04 -6.87
C ILE A 218 14.62 -18.69 -6.74
N THR A 219 15.39 -18.93 -7.81
CA THR A 219 16.82 -18.58 -7.87
C THR A 219 17.02 -17.13 -8.35
N ASN A 220 18.20 -16.56 -8.08
CA ASN A 220 18.53 -15.21 -8.57
C ASN A 220 18.57 -15.16 -10.10
N ASN A 221 19.02 -16.25 -10.77
CA ASN A 221 19.01 -16.31 -12.23
C ASN A 221 17.59 -16.28 -12.80
N GLN A 222 16.64 -16.99 -12.15
CA GLN A 222 15.23 -16.93 -12.54
C GLN A 222 14.65 -15.52 -12.33
N ILE A 223 15.00 -14.83 -11.24
CA ILE A 223 14.58 -13.44 -11.01
C ILE A 223 15.12 -12.54 -12.14
N THR A 224 16.39 -12.68 -12.51
CA THR A 224 17.00 -11.91 -13.62
C THR A 224 16.25 -12.14 -14.94
N THR A 225 15.93 -13.40 -15.26
CA THR A 225 15.14 -13.73 -16.45
C THR A 225 13.76 -13.13 -16.41
N ILE A 226 13.06 -13.21 -15.26
CA ILE A 226 11.73 -12.60 -15.08
C ILE A 226 11.80 -11.09 -15.28
N VAL A 227 12.80 -10.40 -14.72
CA VAL A 227 12.96 -8.95 -14.90
C VAL A 227 13.13 -8.60 -16.38
N ASN A 228 14.03 -9.30 -17.11
CA ASN A 228 14.21 -9.04 -18.53
C ASN A 228 12.90 -9.20 -19.31
N ASN A 229 12.17 -10.30 -19.09
CA ASN A 229 10.91 -10.56 -19.75
C ASN A 229 9.84 -9.51 -19.42
N GLN A 230 9.78 -9.07 -18.17
CA GLN A 230 8.79 -8.06 -17.75
C GLN A 230 9.13 -6.66 -18.26
N LEU A 231 10.42 -6.30 -18.35
CA LEU A 231 10.83 -5.04 -18.96
C LEU A 231 10.51 -5.02 -20.47
N GLU A 232 10.76 -6.12 -21.18
CA GLU A 232 10.40 -6.27 -22.58
C GLU A 232 8.88 -6.18 -22.79
N LYS A 233 8.11 -6.98 -22.05
CA LYS A 233 6.63 -7.00 -22.11
C LYS A 233 5.99 -5.64 -21.87
N ASN A 234 6.64 -4.79 -21.08
CA ASN A 234 6.15 -3.45 -20.76
C ASN A 234 6.83 -2.35 -21.60
N ASN A 235 7.58 -2.71 -22.66
CA ASN A 235 8.27 -1.78 -23.57
C ASN A 235 9.23 -0.83 -22.85
N LEU A 236 9.91 -1.33 -21.82
CA LEU A 236 10.84 -0.56 -20.99
C LEU A 236 12.31 -0.74 -21.35
N THR A 237 12.63 -1.66 -22.27
CA THR A 237 14.01 -2.04 -22.61
C THR A 237 14.87 -0.84 -23.05
N ASN A 238 14.27 0.13 -23.75
CA ASN A 238 14.97 1.32 -24.23
C ASN A 238 15.03 2.46 -23.21
N PHE A 239 14.28 2.37 -22.10
CA PHE A 239 14.20 3.41 -21.07
C PHE A 239 15.04 3.08 -19.84
N ILE A 240 15.08 1.80 -19.47
CA ILE A 240 15.73 1.31 -18.24
C ILE A 240 17.20 0.99 -18.54
N THR A 241 18.10 1.69 -17.87
CA THR A 241 19.54 1.45 -17.96
C THR A 241 19.92 0.12 -17.32
N ASN A 242 21.11 -0.42 -17.62
CA ASN A 242 21.62 -1.62 -16.96
C ASN A 242 21.74 -1.46 -15.44
N SER A 243 22.09 -0.25 -14.95
CA SER A 243 22.13 0.06 -13.53
C SER A 243 20.74 -0.01 -12.90
N GLN A 244 19.74 0.63 -13.52
CA GLN A 244 18.35 0.60 -13.05
C GLN A 244 17.75 -0.82 -13.10
N LYS A 245 18.08 -1.59 -14.15
CA LYS A 245 17.70 -3.01 -14.22
C LYS A 245 18.29 -3.80 -13.04
N GLN A 246 19.55 -3.57 -12.70
CA GLN A 246 20.18 -4.22 -11.55
C GLN A 246 19.53 -3.79 -10.22
N GLN A 247 19.12 -2.53 -10.10
CA GLN A 247 18.34 -2.06 -8.93
C GLN A 247 17.01 -2.81 -8.80
N ILE A 248 16.28 -3.02 -9.90
CA ILE A 248 15.04 -3.82 -9.91
C ILE A 248 15.32 -5.27 -9.52
N ILE A 249 16.37 -5.90 -10.04
CA ILE A 249 16.75 -7.27 -9.67
C ILE A 249 17.04 -7.36 -8.16
N ASN A 250 17.85 -6.44 -7.63
CA ASN A 250 18.20 -6.40 -6.20
C ASN A 250 16.97 -6.17 -5.32
N LEU A 251 16.06 -5.29 -5.74
CA LEU A 251 14.77 -5.08 -5.08
C LEU A 251 13.97 -6.39 -5.00
N LEU A 252 13.82 -7.11 -6.10
CA LEU A 252 13.04 -8.35 -6.13
C LEU A 252 13.71 -9.47 -5.30
N ILE A 253 15.04 -9.51 -5.23
CA ILE A 253 15.78 -10.37 -4.30
C ILE A 253 15.47 -9.98 -2.84
N THR A 254 15.37 -8.69 -2.53
CA THR A 254 14.98 -8.20 -1.20
C THR A 254 13.55 -8.60 -0.86
N ILE A 255 12.61 -8.48 -1.79
CA ILE A 255 11.22 -8.93 -1.63
C ILE A 255 11.16 -10.44 -1.39
N LYS A 256 11.93 -11.25 -2.14
CA LYS A 256 12.06 -12.67 -1.85
C LYS A 256 12.53 -12.94 -0.42
N LYS A 257 13.61 -12.27 0.01
CA LYS A 257 14.20 -12.44 1.34
C LYS A 257 13.28 -12.00 2.48
N SER A 258 12.36 -11.08 2.24
CA SER A 258 11.38 -10.62 3.22
C SER A 258 10.33 -11.68 3.58
N GLY A 259 10.22 -12.75 2.80
CA GLY A 259 9.23 -13.80 2.96
C GLY A 259 7.85 -13.48 2.35
N ALA A 260 7.68 -12.35 1.66
CA ALA A 260 6.41 -11.95 1.05
C ALA A 260 5.85 -13.02 0.09
N LEU A 261 6.73 -13.70 -0.65
CA LEU A 261 6.34 -14.74 -1.62
C LEU A 261 5.71 -16.00 -0.99
N ASN A 262 5.79 -16.16 0.32
CA ASN A 262 5.26 -17.36 1.01
C ASN A 262 3.75 -17.27 1.29
N SER A 263 3.17 -16.09 1.17
CA SER A 263 1.74 -15.86 1.39
C SER A 263 0.90 -16.24 0.16
N ASN A 264 -0.17 -17.02 0.35
CA ASN A 264 -1.12 -17.31 -0.74
C ASN A 264 -1.84 -16.04 -1.20
N SER A 265 -2.21 -15.16 -0.27
CA SER A 265 -2.81 -13.87 -0.61
C SER A 265 -1.87 -12.99 -1.44
N PHE A 266 -0.56 -13.02 -1.19
CA PHE A 266 0.40 -12.32 -2.03
C PHE A 266 0.37 -12.83 -3.48
N LYS A 267 0.31 -14.16 -3.69
CA LYS A 267 0.27 -14.76 -5.04
C LYS A 267 -0.94 -14.28 -5.84
N GLU A 268 -2.11 -14.36 -5.25
CA GLU A 268 -3.37 -13.94 -5.87
C GLU A 268 -3.39 -12.44 -6.14
N GLN A 269 -2.96 -11.64 -5.16
CA GLN A 269 -2.97 -10.19 -5.23
C GLN A 269 -1.93 -9.64 -6.22
N ALA A 270 -0.77 -10.28 -6.38
CA ALA A 270 0.25 -9.85 -7.34
C ALA A 270 -0.24 -9.95 -8.79
N GLN A 271 -0.95 -11.05 -9.14
CA GLN A 271 -1.56 -11.19 -10.46
C GLN A 271 -2.64 -10.14 -10.69
N LYS A 272 -3.50 -9.93 -9.69
CA LYS A 272 -4.57 -8.95 -9.77
C LYS A 272 -4.03 -7.53 -9.89
N LEU A 273 -2.98 -7.20 -9.15
CA LEU A 273 -2.35 -5.88 -9.21
C LEU A 273 -1.82 -5.56 -10.61
N SER A 274 -1.11 -6.51 -11.25
CA SER A 274 -0.65 -6.32 -12.63
C SER A 274 -1.82 -6.05 -13.58
N SER A 275 -2.90 -6.84 -13.50
CA SER A 275 -4.09 -6.62 -14.32
C SER A 275 -4.75 -5.26 -14.06
N GLN A 276 -4.88 -4.84 -12.81
CA GLN A 276 -5.46 -3.55 -12.43
C GLN A 276 -4.64 -2.36 -12.94
N ILE A 277 -3.29 -2.46 -12.93
CA ILE A 277 -2.43 -1.41 -13.48
C ILE A 277 -2.59 -1.32 -15.00
N GLN A 278 -2.64 -2.47 -15.70
CA GLN A 278 -2.86 -2.51 -17.15
C GLN A 278 -4.22 -1.92 -17.52
N GLU A 279 -5.28 -2.28 -16.81
CA GLU A 279 -6.63 -1.75 -17.07
C GLU A 279 -6.71 -0.24 -16.83
N GLY A 280 -6.08 0.26 -15.77
CA GLY A 280 -6.05 1.68 -15.45
C GLY A 280 -5.24 2.53 -16.45
N ALA A 281 -4.40 1.89 -17.26
CA ALA A 281 -3.51 2.55 -18.23
C ALA A 281 -3.69 2.01 -19.66
N LYS A 282 -4.87 1.50 -20.00
CA LYS A 282 -5.17 0.89 -21.32
C LYS A 282 -4.73 1.73 -22.52
N SER A 283 -4.91 3.03 -22.46
CA SER A 283 -4.49 3.94 -23.53
C SER A 283 -2.97 3.88 -23.76
N ILE A 284 -2.19 3.80 -22.69
CA ILE A 284 -0.73 3.74 -22.77
C ILE A 284 -0.29 2.41 -23.38
N PHE A 285 -0.83 1.29 -22.90
CA PHE A 285 -0.47 -0.05 -23.37
C PHE A 285 -0.96 -0.31 -24.81
N ASN A 286 -2.12 0.23 -25.21
CA ASN A 286 -2.65 0.06 -26.55
C ASN A 286 -1.90 0.91 -27.60
N THR A 287 -1.48 2.14 -27.28
CA THR A 287 -0.74 3.02 -28.18
C THR A 287 0.59 2.39 -28.61
N VAL A 288 1.27 1.72 -27.67
CA VAL A 288 2.56 1.06 -27.94
C VAL A 288 2.40 -0.16 -28.85
N SER A 289 1.27 -0.87 -28.78
CA SER A 289 0.97 -2.02 -29.66
C SER A 289 0.82 -1.62 -31.14
N TYR A 290 0.32 -0.42 -31.41
CA TYR A 290 0.13 0.07 -32.79
C TYR A 290 1.43 0.59 -33.44
N THR A 291 2.38 1.10 -32.66
CA THR A 291 3.63 1.63 -33.21
C THR A 291 4.58 0.54 -33.73
N HIS A 292 4.42 -0.70 -33.29
CA HIS A 292 5.20 -1.85 -33.80
C HIS A 292 4.65 -2.46 -35.11
N LEU A 293 3.46 -2.05 -35.59
CA LEU A 293 2.80 -2.62 -36.77
C LEU A 293 2.93 -1.75 -38.04
N THR A 294 3.52 -0.58 -37.97
CA THR A 294 3.74 0.27 -39.16
C THR A 294 5.24 0.38 -39.48
N LEU A 295 5.81 -0.67 -40.06
CA LEU A 295 6.98 -0.50 -40.92
C LEU A 295 6.48 0.13 -42.24
N PRO A 296 7.05 1.26 -42.67
CA PRO A 296 6.73 1.77 -44.00
C PRO A 296 7.36 0.81 -45.01
N THR A 297 6.53 0.11 -45.75
CA THR A 297 6.95 -0.55 -46.98
C THR A 297 7.15 0.53 -48.03
N ASN A 298 8.32 1.16 -48.05
CA ASN A 298 8.76 1.86 -49.27
C ASN A 298 9.11 0.81 -50.32
N ARG A 299 8.19 0.56 -51.21
CA ARG A 299 8.48 -0.01 -52.52
C ARG A 299 8.59 1.14 -53.51
N GLU A 300 9.81 1.50 -53.85
CA GLU A 300 10.06 2.27 -55.04
C GLU A 300 9.87 1.36 -56.27
N VAL A 301 9.11 1.87 -57.25
CA VAL A 301 9.01 1.37 -58.63
C VAL A 301 9.89 2.24 -59.48
#